data_4ac0824068fc47415c65974631659f0b
#
_entry.id   4ac0824068fc47415c65974631659f0b
#
_cell.length_a   1.000
_cell.length_b   1.000
_cell.length_c   1.000
_cell.angle_alpha   90.00
_cell.angle_beta   90.00
_cell.angle_gamma   90.00
#
_symmetry.space_group_name_H-M   'P 1'
#
loop_
_entity.id
_entity.type
_entity.pdbx_description
1 polymer ?
#
loop_
_entity_poly.entity_id
_entity_poly.type
_entity_poly.pdbx_seq_one_letter_code
_entity_poly.pdbx_strand_id
1 'polypeptide(L)'
;MKNLLLLILISPMVMKAQFKIVNSATINIVDVRQGTWPISLQRITKQSDTCFVLQFRTQEYNNSVIIKTLKFRDLEQLKYFQQGLAALKAGNNGDVAEFKDYTIKRVDVYKAGTSYILTCDGGLTNFQQPEADRMMAAIKKQ
;
A
#
# COMPACT_ATOMS: atom_id res chain seq x y z
N MET A 1 4.99 -66.65 -36.23
CA MET A 1 5.45 -65.54 -35.40
C MET A 1 4.62 -64.35 -35.73
N LYS A 2 3.71 -63.95 -34.82
CA LYS A 2 2.81 -62.79 -35.04
C LYS A 2 3.39 -61.59 -34.29
N ASN A 3 3.92 -60.63 -35.02
CA ASN A 3 4.38 -59.38 -34.48
C ASN A 3 3.15 -58.50 -34.14
N LEU A 4 2.90 -58.37 -32.85
CA LEU A 4 1.87 -57.45 -32.30
C LEU A 4 2.50 -56.07 -32.22
N LEU A 5 2.18 -55.20 -33.16
CA LEU A 5 2.59 -53.80 -33.16
C LEU A 5 1.67 -53.06 -32.15
N LEU A 6 2.21 -52.74 -30.99
CA LEU A 6 1.53 -51.96 -29.99
C LEU A 6 1.58 -50.48 -30.41
N LEU A 7 0.51 -49.97 -31.01
CA LEU A 7 0.36 -48.58 -31.36
C LEU A 7 0.00 -47.82 -30.09
N ILE A 8 0.97 -47.19 -29.44
CA ILE A 8 0.75 -46.27 -28.33
C ILE A 8 0.18 -44.97 -28.94
N LEU A 9 -1.13 -44.79 -28.84
CA LEU A 9 -1.79 -43.52 -29.11
C LEU A 9 -1.42 -42.51 -28.00
N ILE A 10 -0.40 -41.70 -28.28
CA ILE A 10 -0.11 -40.52 -27.48
C ILE A 10 -1.16 -39.47 -27.84
N SER A 11 -2.26 -39.45 -27.07
CA SER A 11 -3.21 -38.33 -27.11
C SER A 11 -2.50 -37.07 -26.67
N PRO A 12 -2.42 -36.01 -27.47
CA PRO A 12 -1.94 -34.73 -26.96
C PRO A 12 -2.93 -34.25 -25.92
N MET A 13 -2.56 -34.29 -24.61
CA MET A 13 -3.24 -33.56 -23.61
C MET A 13 -3.12 -32.08 -23.93
N VAL A 14 -4.11 -31.54 -24.61
CA VAL A 14 -4.28 -30.11 -24.75
C VAL A 14 -4.59 -29.57 -23.36
N MET A 15 -3.56 -29.15 -22.64
CA MET A 15 -3.72 -28.33 -21.44
C MET A 15 -4.41 -27.05 -21.85
N LYS A 16 -5.73 -27.00 -21.71
CA LYS A 16 -6.47 -25.75 -21.78
C LYS A 16 -6.04 -24.93 -20.57
N ALA A 17 -5.08 -24.04 -20.77
CA ALA A 17 -4.76 -23.01 -19.79
C ALA A 17 -6.04 -22.19 -19.57
N GLN A 18 -6.72 -22.45 -18.46
CA GLN A 18 -7.87 -21.65 -18.08
C GLN A 18 -7.38 -20.33 -17.52
N PHE A 19 -7.35 -19.30 -18.34
CA PHE A 19 -7.12 -17.94 -17.85
C PHE A 19 -8.40 -17.46 -17.16
N LYS A 20 -8.31 -17.18 -15.88
CA LYS A 20 -9.38 -16.51 -15.16
C LYS A 20 -9.13 -15.01 -15.22
N ILE A 21 -9.97 -14.30 -15.95
CA ILE A 21 -9.96 -12.83 -15.91
C ILE A 21 -10.52 -12.42 -14.53
N VAL A 22 -9.68 -11.73 -13.77
CA VAL A 22 -10.06 -11.19 -12.47
C VAL A 22 -10.29 -9.70 -12.62
N ASN A 23 -11.55 -9.28 -12.51
CA ASN A 23 -11.90 -7.88 -12.48
C ASN A 23 -11.39 -7.25 -11.17
N SER A 24 -10.61 -6.19 -11.29
CA SER A 24 -10.18 -5.37 -10.16
C SER A 24 -10.63 -3.93 -10.41
N ALA A 25 -11.17 -3.29 -9.39
CA ALA A 25 -11.50 -1.89 -9.39
C ALA A 25 -10.58 -1.15 -8.41
N THR A 26 -9.95 -0.08 -8.87
CA THR A 26 -9.17 0.82 -8.04
C THR A 26 -9.89 2.14 -7.92
N ILE A 27 -10.14 2.56 -6.68
CA ILE A 27 -10.79 3.83 -6.36
C ILE A 27 -9.80 4.66 -5.56
N ASN A 28 -9.49 5.85 -6.05
CA ASN A 28 -8.70 6.81 -5.31
C ASN A 28 -9.54 7.40 -4.17
N ILE A 29 -9.09 7.19 -2.91
CA ILE A 29 -9.77 7.71 -1.72
C ILE A 29 -9.38 9.16 -1.49
N VAL A 30 -8.06 9.43 -1.54
CA VAL A 30 -7.50 10.77 -1.37
C VAL A 30 -6.12 10.88 -1.97
N ASP A 31 -5.87 11.97 -2.69
CA ASP A 31 -4.54 12.44 -3.05
C ASP A 31 -4.05 13.37 -1.93
N VAL A 32 -3.16 12.84 -1.10
CA VAL A 32 -2.60 13.55 0.04
C VAL A 32 -1.63 14.62 -0.45
N ARG A 33 -0.80 14.26 -1.42
CA ARG A 33 0.15 15.14 -2.10
C ARG A 33 0.20 14.79 -3.59
N GLN A 34 0.21 15.82 -4.42
CA GLN A 34 0.41 15.72 -5.86
C GLN A 34 1.80 16.25 -6.27
N GLY A 35 2.20 16.02 -7.50
CA GLY A 35 3.44 16.54 -8.06
C GLY A 35 4.61 15.56 -7.94
N THR A 36 5.82 16.08 -7.67
CA THR A 36 7.07 15.32 -7.71
C THR A 36 7.16 14.21 -6.67
N TRP A 37 6.53 14.39 -5.51
CA TRP A 37 6.51 13.44 -4.39
C TRP A 37 5.07 13.06 -4.03
N PRO A 38 4.38 12.34 -4.91
CA PRO A 38 2.96 12.02 -4.73
C PRO A 38 2.77 11.07 -3.55
N ILE A 39 1.66 11.27 -2.84
CA ILE A 39 1.14 10.36 -1.82
C ILE A 39 -0.34 10.21 -2.06
N SER A 40 -0.81 8.99 -2.27
CA SER A 40 -2.23 8.69 -2.48
C SER A 40 -2.67 7.48 -1.68
N LEU A 41 -3.89 7.53 -1.18
CA LEU A 41 -4.56 6.38 -0.55
C LEU A 41 -5.64 5.87 -1.48
N GLN A 42 -5.59 4.59 -1.78
CA GLN A 42 -6.48 3.93 -2.74
C GLN A 42 -7.17 2.73 -2.09
N ARG A 43 -8.37 2.44 -2.56
CA ARG A 43 -9.09 1.20 -2.29
C ARG A 43 -9.06 0.32 -3.53
N ILE A 44 -8.60 -0.90 -3.37
CA ILE A 44 -8.55 -1.89 -4.44
C ILE A 44 -9.52 -3.02 -4.10
N THR A 45 -10.52 -3.21 -4.95
CA THR A 45 -11.46 -4.33 -4.85
C THR A 45 -11.15 -5.33 -5.94
N LYS A 46 -10.91 -6.58 -5.55
CA LYS A 46 -10.63 -7.68 -6.45
C LYS A 46 -11.60 -8.82 -6.13
N GLN A 47 -12.58 -9.04 -7.01
CA GLN A 47 -13.73 -9.92 -6.73
C GLN A 47 -14.48 -9.46 -5.48
N SER A 48 -14.50 -10.30 -4.41
CA SER A 48 -15.11 -9.97 -3.11
C SER A 48 -14.14 -9.33 -2.11
N ASP A 49 -12.82 -9.37 -2.41
CA ASP A 49 -11.81 -8.91 -1.49
C ASP A 49 -11.51 -7.43 -1.69
N THR A 50 -11.48 -6.70 -0.60
CA THR A 50 -11.14 -5.28 -0.59
C THR A 50 -9.89 -5.06 0.27
N CYS A 51 -8.90 -4.39 -0.30
CA CYS A 51 -7.72 -3.92 0.44
C CYS A 51 -7.49 -2.43 0.18
N PHE A 52 -6.67 -1.82 1.03
CA PHE A 52 -6.29 -0.43 0.89
C PHE A 52 -4.79 -0.33 0.66
N VAL A 53 -4.37 0.65 -0.10
CA VAL A 53 -2.97 0.85 -0.47
C VAL A 53 -2.62 2.32 -0.32
N LEU A 54 -1.64 2.61 0.50
CA LEU A 54 -0.97 3.89 0.54
C LEU A 54 0.21 3.83 -0.42
N GLN A 55 0.13 4.59 -1.50
CA GLN A 55 1.17 4.68 -2.52
C GLN A 55 1.96 5.96 -2.33
N PHE A 56 3.28 5.89 -2.37
CA PHE A 56 4.15 7.04 -2.21
C PHE A 56 5.48 6.88 -2.94
N ARG A 57 6.12 7.99 -3.25
CA ARG A 57 7.51 8.00 -3.73
C ARG A 57 8.45 7.91 -2.55
N THR A 58 9.41 6.99 -2.61
CA THR A 58 10.46 6.89 -1.59
C THR A 58 11.55 7.93 -1.80
N GLN A 59 12.18 8.36 -0.69
CA GLN A 59 13.32 9.27 -0.67
C GLN A 59 14.65 8.51 -0.71
N GLU A 60 14.79 7.53 -1.58
CA GLU A 60 16.07 6.86 -1.76
C GLU A 60 17.04 7.73 -2.58
N TYR A 61 18.33 7.65 -2.23
CA TYR A 61 19.41 8.53 -2.74
C TYR A 61 19.77 8.37 -4.22
N ASN A 62 19.14 7.48 -4.95
CA ASN A 62 19.40 7.28 -6.36
C ASN A 62 18.36 8.04 -7.22
N ASN A 63 18.80 8.57 -8.36
CA ASN A 63 18.00 9.29 -9.35
C ASN A 63 16.80 8.51 -9.91
N SER A 64 16.52 7.31 -9.41
CA SER A 64 15.39 6.48 -9.82
C SER A 64 14.16 6.85 -9.02
N VAL A 65 13.05 7.10 -9.72
CA VAL A 65 11.73 7.26 -9.13
C VAL A 65 11.22 5.89 -8.73
N ILE A 66 11.31 5.57 -7.45
CA ILE A 66 10.75 4.32 -6.92
C ILE A 66 9.45 4.63 -6.21
N ILE A 67 8.37 4.05 -6.71
CA ILE A 67 7.07 4.09 -6.05
C ILE A 67 6.97 2.89 -5.12
N LYS A 68 6.71 3.15 -3.85
CA LYS A 68 6.45 2.13 -2.83
C LYS A 68 4.97 2.11 -2.45
N THR A 69 4.56 0.98 -1.93
CA THR A 69 3.19 0.78 -1.47
C THR A 69 3.18 0.16 -0.09
N LEU A 70 2.40 0.75 0.81
CA LEU A 70 2.03 0.14 2.08
C LEU A 70 0.61 -0.40 1.94
N LYS A 71 0.44 -1.70 2.10
CA LYS A 71 -0.84 -2.38 1.93
C LYS A 71 -1.50 -2.63 3.29
N PHE A 72 -2.76 -2.26 3.39
CA PHE A 72 -3.65 -2.63 4.48
C PHE A 72 -4.61 -3.70 3.98
N ARG A 73 -4.63 -4.85 4.62
CA ARG A 73 -5.42 -6.00 4.20
C ARG A 73 -6.92 -5.72 4.20
N ASP A 74 -7.38 -4.91 5.15
CA ASP A 74 -8.79 -4.61 5.40
C ASP A 74 -8.95 -3.20 6.00
N LEU A 75 -10.22 -2.80 6.20
CA LEU A 75 -10.55 -1.50 6.79
C LEU A 75 -10.08 -1.38 8.25
N GLU A 76 -10.01 -2.49 8.98
CA GLU A 76 -9.56 -2.48 10.39
C GLU A 76 -8.09 -2.08 10.47
N GLN A 77 -7.22 -2.67 9.66
CA GLN A 77 -5.81 -2.28 9.59
C GLN A 77 -5.64 -0.80 9.18
N LEU A 78 -6.46 -0.33 8.24
CA LEU A 78 -6.44 1.08 7.84
C LEU A 78 -6.87 2.00 9.01
N LYS A 79 -7.85 1.59 9.81
CA LYS A 79 -8.27 2.34 11.02
C LYS A 79 -7.20 2.32 12.11
N TYR A 80 -6.44 1.24 12.26
CA TYR A 80 -5.29 1.23 13.18
C TYR A 80 -4.20 2.23 12.74
N PHE A 81 -3.93 2.33 11.45
CA PHE A 81 -3.05 3.37 10.91
C PHE A 81 -3.55 4.77 11.25
N GLN A 82 -4.85 5.04 11.08
CA GLN A 82 -5.47 6.31 11.45
C GLN A 82 -5.34 6.61 12.95
N GLN A 83 -5.57 5.61 13.81
CA GLN A 83 -5.43 5.75 15.27
C GLN A 83 -3.98 6.06 15.66
N GLY A 84 -3.00 5.43 15.02
CA GLY A 84 -1.58 5.73 15.23
C GLY A 84 -1.24 7.17 14.86
N LEU A 85 -1.74 7.68 13.74
CA LEU A 85 -1.58 9.09 13.36
C LEU A 85 -2.23 10.03 14.37
N ALA A 86 -3.45 9.71 14.83
CA ALA A 86 -4.16 10.52 15.82
C ALA A 86 -3.43 10.54 17.17
N ALA A 87 -2.88 9.40 17.60
CA ALA A 87 -2.07 9.31 18.83
C ALA A 87 -0.80 10.15 18.72
N LEU A 88 -0.08 10.05 17.59
CA LEU A 88 1.12 10.87 17.34
C LEU A 88 0.81 12.35 17.24
N LYS A 89 -0.36 12.74 16.72
CA LYS A 89 -0.80 14.14 16.67
C LYS A 89 -0.96 14.72 18.08
N ALA A 90 -1.45 13.93 19.02
CA ALA A 90 -1.60 14.32 20.44
C ALA A 90 -0.30 14.14 21.24
N GLY A 91 0.71 13.45 20.70
CA GLY A 91 1.96 13.11 21.36
C GLY A 91 3.01 14.20 21.30
N ASN A 92 4.26 13.81 21.54
CA ASN A 92 5.42 14.69 21.63
C ASN A 92 6.36 14.49 20.43
N ASN A 93 7.27 15.44 20.25
CA ASN A 93 8.35 15.31 19.28
C ASN A 93 9.19 14.05 19.56
N GLY A 94 9.38 13.23 18.54
CA GLY A 94 10.16 11.98 18.62
C GLY A 94 9.32 10.75 18.94
N ASP A 95 8.04 10.88 19.29
CA ASP A 95 7.15 9.73 19.50
C ASP A 95 7.05 8.87 18.25
N VAL A 96 6.95 7.56 18.47
CA VAL A 96 6.88 6.56 17.40
C VAL A 96 5.65 5.67 17.61
N ALA A 97 4.86 5.50 16.56
CA ALA A 97 3.85 4.46 16.49
C ALA A 97 4.43 3.27 15.70
N GLU A 98 4.53 2.11 16.35
CA GLU A 98 5.08 0.89 15.77
C GLU A 98 3.96 -0.06 15.37
N PHE A 99 4.03 -0.54 14.13
CA PHE A 99 3.14 -1.54 13.57
C PHE A 99 4.00 -2.71 13.06
N LYS A 100 3.38 -3.83 12.76
CA LYS A 100 4.09 -5.03 12.32
C LYS A 100 5.00 -4.79 11.10
N ASP A 101 4.51 -4.04 10.11
CA ASP A 101 5.15 -3.90 8.81
C ASP A 101 5.65 -2.47 8.53
N TYR A 102 5.44 -1.53 9.46
CA TYR A 102 5.85 -0.14 9.29
C TYR A 102 5.90 0.60 10.63
N THR A 103 6.57 1.74 10.63
CA THR A 103 6.61 2.68 11.76
C THR A 103 6.26 4.08 11.29
N ILE A 104 5.70 4.88 12.18
CA ILE A 104 5.46 6.30 11.95
C ILE A 104 6.08 7.07 13.10
N LYS A 105 6.97 8.01 12.79
CA LYS A 105 7.63 8.88 13.76
C LYS A 105 7.16 10.31 13.61
N ARG A 106 6.77 10.95 14.71
CA ARG A 106 6.52 12.38 14.75
C ARG A 106 7.82 13.15 14.84
N VAL A 107 7.95 14.20 14.04
CA VAL A 107 9.08 15.12 14.06
C VAL A 107 8.57 16.55 14.00
N ASP A 108 8.84 17.34 15.02
CA ASP A 108 8.51 18.75 15.05
C ASP A 108 9.71 19.55 14.52
N VAL A 109 9.50 20.21 13.37
CA VAL A 109 10.55 20.99 12.71
C VAL A 109 10.35 22.47 13.03
N TYR A 110 11.39 23.10 13.58
CA TYR A 110 11.36 24.52 13.90
C TYR A 110 10.89 25.36 12.71
N LYS A 111 9.86 26.19 12.91
CA LYS A 111 9.20 27.02 11.89
C LYS A 111 8.47 26.27 10.76
N ALA A 112 8.67 24.99 10.58
CA ALA A 112 7.99 24.20 9.53
C ALA A 112 6.79 23.39 10.04
N GLY A 113 6.63 23.29 11.37
CA GLY A 113 5.52 22.57 11.99
C GLY A 113 5.80 21.07 12.16
N THR A 114 4.74 20.31 12.42
CA THR A 114 4.82 18.87 12.65
C THR A 114 4.83 18.09 11.35
N SER A 115 5.75 17.15 11.24
CA SER A 115 5.85 16.16 10.16
C SER A 115 5.80 14.74 10.72
N TYR A 116 5.40 13.81 9.90
CA TYR A 116 5.39 12.38 10.20
C TYR A 116 6.26 11.65 9.20
N ILE A 117 7.19 10.84 9.69
CA ILE A 117 8.06 10.00 8.87
C ILE A 117 7.50 8.59 8.90
N LEU A 118 7.01 8.11 7.77
CA LEU A 118 6.59 6.73 7.56
C LEU A 118 7.77 5.94 7.02
N THR A 119 8.10 4.85 7.71
CA THR A 119 9.12 3.88 7.27
C THR A 119 8.47 2.50 7.15
N CYS A 120 8.60 1.87 5.99
CA CYS A 120 8.19 0.50 5.75
C CYS A 120 9.24 -0.22 4.91
N ASP A 121 9.04 -1.49 4.59
CA ASP A 121 10.00 -2.34 3.89
C ASP A 121 10.65 -1.63 2.68
N GLY A 122 11.93 -1.25 2.85
CA GLY A 122 12.76 -0.58 1.86
C GLY A 122 12.28 0.80 1.41
N GLY A 123 11.36 1.45 2.12
CA GLY A 123 10.84 2.75 1.71
C GLY A 123 10.64 3.72 2.88
N LEU A 124 10.87 4.99 2.59
CA LEU A 124 10.65 6.08 3.53
C LEU A 124 9.94 7.23 2.81
N THR A 125 8.94 7.80 3.48
CA THR A 125 8.29 9.05 3.06
C THR A 125 7.96 9.91 4.27
N ASN A 126 7.72 11.18 4.03
CA ASN A 126 7.24 12.10 5.06
C ASN A 126 5.97 12.81 4.60
N PHE A 127 5.14 13.17 5.54
CA PHE A 127 3.98 14.02 5.30
C PHE A 127 3.78 14.98 6.46
N GLN A 128 3.29 16.17 6.14
CA GLN A 128 3.05 17.22 7.10
C GLN A 128 1.71 17.06 7.82
N GLN A 129 1.51 17.77 8.93
CA GLN A 129 0.27 17.72 9.70
C GLN A 129 -1.00 17.94 8.85
N PRO A 130 -1.10 18.93 7.93
CA PRO A 130 -2.30 19.08 7.11
C PRO A 130 -2.56 17.90 6.17
N GLU A 131 -1.50 17.23 5.71
CA GLU A 131 -1.59 16.03 4.88
C GLU A 131 -2.10 14.84 5.69
N ALA A 132 -1.59 14.67 6.91
CA ALA A 132 -2.08 13.67 7.87
C ALA A 132 -3.56 13.89 8.19
N ASP A 133 -3.97 15.13 8.43
CA ASP A 133 -5.36 15.46 8.74
C ASP A 133 -6.31 15.14 7.57
N ARG A 134 -5.91 15.44 6.33
CA ARG A 134 -6.68 15.05 5.14
C ARG A 134 -6.80 13.55 5.00
N MET A 135 -5.72 12.81 5.24
CA MET A 135 -5.71 11.35 5.18
C MET A 135 -6.61 10.74 6.25
N MET A 136 -6.49 11.20 7.49
CA MET A 136 -7.36 10.74 8.59
C MET A 136 -8.83 11.02 8.33
N ALA A 137 -9.17 12.21 7.80
CA ALA A 137 -10.53 12.57 7.46
C ALA A 137 -11.09 11.70 6.33
N ALA A 138 -10.27 11.34 5.35
CA ALA A 138 -10.66 10.47 4.24
C ALA A 138 -10.88 9.01 4.70
N ILE A 139 -10.04 8.50 5.60
CA ILE A 139 -10.19 7.16 6.19
C ILE A 139 -11.48 7.07 7.03
N LYS A 140 -11.81 8.13 7.77
CA LYS A 140 -13.03 8.15 8.61
C LYS A 140 -14.32 8.00 7.80
N LYS A 141 -14.28 8.33 6.51
CA LYS A 141 -15.44 8.23 5.60
C LYS A 141 -15.59 6.84 4.96
N GLN A 142 -14.63 5.94 5.14
CA GLN A 142 -14.70 4.57 4.63
C GLN A 142 -15.44 3.65 5.62
#